data_f6b24319ec9b701a959db348fa387945
#
_entry.id   f6b24319ec9b701a959db348fa387945
#
_cell.length_a   1.000
_cell.length_b   1.000
_cell.length_c   1.000
_cell.angle_alpha   90.00
_cell.angle_beta   90.00
_cell.angle_gamma   90.00
#
_symmetry.space_group_name_H-M   'P 1'
#
loop_
_entity.id
_entity.type
_entity.pdbx_description
1 polymer ?
#
loop_
_entity_poly.entity_id
_entity_poly.type
_entity_poly.pdbx_seq_one_letter_code
_entity_poly.pdbx_strand_id
1 'polypeptide(L)'
;VTKKQAADETATRSRLDLESVVRAALGVLDERGAEAVSVRGTADRLGVRMNTVLWHAKTKSRLLELVADAIAAEVPLDGLPEDWRARVRELAHRYRHALLAHRDGAALVTGTYAAEPGTLRYADKMLEALLDGGLSERDAAWAFWTVLYLTLGLTQEQQALGDAGEHTLSTALAAGDHPSLSRVAAHLEDIDFDERFDYGLSLILRSLTPAEPDGTRPAAGAEVS
;
A
#
# COMPACT_ATOMS: atom_id res chain seq x y z
N VAL A 1 13.39 -40.07 32.22
CA VAL A 1 12.78 -38.87 31.62
C VAL A 1 13.84 -38.17 30.78
N THR A 2 13.92 -38.24 29.43
CA THR A 2 14.76 -37.23 28.76
C THR A 2 14.93 -37.37 27.25
N LYS A 3 14.73 -38.53 26.66
CA LYS A 3 14.91 -38.65 25.20
C LYS A 3 13.66 -38.35 24.37
N LYS A 4 12.49 -38.55 24.96
CA LYS A 4 11.21 -38.31 24.29
C LYS A 4 10.77 -36.83 24.35
N GLN A 5 11.11 -36.11 25.42
CA GLN A 5 10.88 -34.68 25.54
C GLN A 5 11.81 -33.86 24.61
N ALA A 6 13.09 -34.26 24.49
CA ALA A 6 14.01 -33.62 23.56
C ALA A 6 13.66 -33.89 22.08
N ALA A 7 13.02 -35.02 21.77
CA ALA A 7 12.55 -35.30 20.40
C ALA A 7 11.26 -34.53 20.06
N ASP A 8 10.39 -34.28 21.01
CA ASP A 8 9.15 -33.49 20.85
C ASP A 8 9.45 -31.98 20.76
N GLU A 9 10.42 -31.48 21.54
CA GLU A 9 10.95 -30.12 21.39
C GLU A 9 11.70 -29.93 20.09
N THR A 10 12.36 -30.96 19.56
CA THR A 10 13.02 -30.94 18.23
C THR A 10 11.99 -31.04 17.11
N ALA A 11 10.87 -31.72 17.29
CA ALA A 11 9.77 -31.80 16.31
C ALA A 11 8.97 -30.49 16.22
N THR A 12 8.84 -29.73 17.32
CA THR A 12 8.20 -28.40 17.31
C THR A 12 9.14 -27.31 16.81
N ARG A 13 10.47 -27.52 16.84
CA ARG A 13 11.47 -26.76 16.05
C ARG A 13 11.46 -27.09 14.56
N SER A 14 10.64 -28.03 14.16
CA SER A 14 10.50 -28.53 12.82
C SER A 14 9.73 -27.54 11.94
N ARG A 15 10.51 -26.88 11.09
CA ARG A 15 10.08 -26.09 9.95
C ARG A 15 9.61 -24.68 10.27
N LEU A 16 10.53 -23.85 10.73
CA LEU A 16 10.43 -22.44 10.41
C LEU A 16 10.45 -22.33 8.88
N ASP A 17 9.36 -21.90 8.31
CA ASP A 17 9.20 -21.60 6.88
C ASP A 17 9.21 -20.08 6.65
N LEU A 18 9.24 -19.68 5.39
CA LEU A 18 9.23 -18.26 5.02
C LEU A 18 7.97 -17.56 5.53
N GLU A 19 6.83 -18.22 5.49
CA GLU A 19 5.56 -17.67 5.97
C GLU A 19 5.61 -17.36 7.47
N SER A 20 6.18 -18.25 8.27
CA SER A 20 6.36 -18.02 9.71
C SER A 20 7.30 -16.83 9.99
N VAL A 21 8.34 -16.65 9.19
CA VAL A 21 9.26 -15.50 9.28
C VAL A 21 8.53 -14.20 8.96
N VAL A 22 7.75 -14.18 7.88
CA VAL A 22 6.96 -13.00 7.47
C VAL A 22 5.91 -12.66 8.52
N ARG A 23 5.17 -13.65 9.02
CA ARG A 23 4.17 -13.46 10.09
C ARG A 23 4.79 -12.92 11.37
N ALA A 24 5.98 -13.37 11.74
CA ALA A 24 6.70 -12.83 12.89
C ALA A 24 7.15 -11.38 12.66
N ALA A 25 7.59 -11.04 11.43
CA ALA A 25 7.97 -9.68 11.08
C ALA A 25 6.76 -8.73 11.06
N LEU A 26 5.59 -9.16 10.55
CA LEU A 26 4.31 -8.44 10.68
C LEU A 26 3.96 -8.20 12.14
N GLY A 27 4.08 -9.19 13.01
CA GLY A 27 3.84 -9.00 14.43
C GLY A 27 4.83 -8.03 15.10
N VAL A 28 6.08 -7.91 14.61
CA VAL A 28 7.01 -6.85 15.05
C VAL A 28 6.54 -5.48 14.58
N LEU A 29 6.04 -5.38 13.35
CA LEU A 29 5.44 -4.16 12.80
C LEU A 29 4.28 -3.67 13.68
N ASP A 30 3.32 -4.53 13.96
CA ASP A 30 2.11 -4.18 14.72
C ASP A 30 2.40 -3.76 16.15
N GLU A 31 3.35 -4.42 16.80
CA GLU A 31 3.69 -4.12 18.19
C GLU A 31 4.62 -2.92 18.35
N ARG A 32 5.55 -2.71 17.41
CA ARG A 32 6.70 -1.82 17.60
C ARG A 32 6.93 -0.81 16.47
N GLY A 33 6.13 -0.87 15.38
CA GLY A 33 6.23 0.01 14.23
C GLY A 33 7.31 -0.38 13.22
N ALA A 34 7.32 0.32 12.08
CA ALA A 34 8.13 -0.01 10.91
C ALA A 34 9.65 0.00 11.19
N GLU A 35 10.15 0.91 12.03
CA GLU A 35 11.57 1.00 12.35
C GLU A 35 12.09 -0.25 13.08
N ALA A 36 11.24 -0.91 13.85
CA ALA A 36 11.59 -2.13 14.58
C ALA A 36 11.67 -3.38 13.68
N VAL A 37 11.06 -3.34 12.49
CA VAL A 37 11.10 -4.46 11.54
C VAL A 37 12.51 -4.65 11.02
N SER A 38 13.16 -5.69 11.51
CA SER A 38 14.55 -6.00 11.20
C SER A 38 14.79 -7.51 11.33
N VAL A 39 15.87 -7.98 10.73
CA VAL A 39 16.32 -9.39 10.88
C VAL A 39 16.46 -9.76 12.36
N ARG A 40 17.01 -8.85 13.17
CA ARG A 40 17.17 -9.07 14.60
C ARG A 40 15.85 -9.10 15.35
N GLY A 41 14.98 -8.08 15.13
CA GLY A 41 13.67 -8.02 15.77
C GLY A 41 12.80 -9.23 15.44
N THR A 42 12.84 -9.70 14.18
CA THR A 42 12.14 -10.91 13.74
C THR A 42 12.73 -12.18 14.39
N ALA A 43 14.06 -12.28 14.47
CA ALA A 43 14.74 -13.42 15.09
C ALA A 43 14.44 -13.50 16.59
N ASP A 44 14.47 -12.37 17.30
CA ASP A 44 14.16 -12.27 18.72
C ASP A 44 12.71 -12.72 19.00
N ARG A 45 11.74 -12.28 18.16
CA ARG A 45 10.33 -12.69 18.26
C ARG A 45 10.14 -14.21 18.05
N LEU A 46 10.89 -14.78 17.12
CA LEU A 46 10.84 -16.23 16.83
C LEU A 46 11.65 -17.07 17.82
N GLY A 47 12.46 -16.47 18.68
CA GLY A 47 13.37 -17.20 19.57
C GLY A 47 14.46 -17.96 18.82
N VAL A 48 14.90 -17.45 17.64
CA VAL A 48 15.91 -18.08 16.79
C VAL A 48 17.11 -17.17 16.57
N ARG A 49 18.18 -17.70 15.95
CA ARG A 49 19.33 -16.88 15.56
C ARG A 49 19.04 -16.07 14.31
N MET A 50 19.63 -14.89 14.17
CA MET A 50 19.50 -14.01 12.98
C MET A 50 19.80 -14.75 11.66
N ASN A 51 20.80 -15.63 11.66
CA ASN A 51 21.14 -16.43 10.47
C ASN A 51 20.00 -17.33 10.01
N THR A 52 19.11 -17.77 10.91
CA THR A 52 17.92 -18.54 10.56
C THR A 52 16.92 -17.68 9.76
N VAL A 53 16.70 -16.44 10.18
CA VAL A 53 15.87 -15.49 9.44
C VAL A 53 16.50 -15.16 8.08
N LEU A 54 17.83 -14.89 8.06
CA LEU A 54 18.57 -14.59 6.83
C LEU A 54 18.59 -15.78 5.85
N TRP A 55 18.51 -17.00 6.35
CA TRP A 55 18.41 -18.16 5.46
C TRP A 55 17.14 -18.11 4.60
N HIS A 56 16.02 -17.64 5.17
CA HIS A 56 14.74 -17.48 4.49
C HIS A 56 14.64 -16.16 3.69
N ALA A 57 14.83 -15.02 4.36
CA ALA A 57 14.62 -13.71 3.78
C ALA A 57 15.85 -13.17 2.99
N LYS A 58 17.03 -13.78 3.14
CA LYS A 58 18.31 -13.43 2.49
C LYS A 58 18.87 -12.08 2.95
N THR A 59 18.09 -10.99 2.90
CA THR A 59 18.50 -9.63 3.27
C THR A 59 17.40 -8.92 4.08
N LYS A 60 17.74 -7.79 4.72
CA LYS A 60 16.75 -6.91 5.36
C LYS A 60 15.77 -6.35 4.33
N SER A 61 16.27 -5.89 3.18
CA SER A 61 15.41 -5.35 2.11
C SER A 61 14.38 -6.40 1.66
N ARG A 62 14.85 -7.62 1.42
CA ARG A 62 13.97 -8.73 1.05
C ARG A 62 12.93 -9.07 2.13
N LEU A 63 13.29 -8.96 3.40
CA LEU A 63 12.34 -9.14 4.50
C LEU A 63 11.24 -8.07 4.46
N LEU A 64 11.59 -6.80 4.22
CA LEU A 64 10.63 -5.70 4.11
C LEU A 64 9.72 -5.88 2.90
N GLU A 65 10.26 -6.29 1.74
CA GLU A 65 9.46 -6.60 0.54
C GLU A 65 8.43 -7.71 0.81
N LEU A 66 8.84 -8.76 1.50
CA LEU A 66 7.95 -9.86 1.86
C LEU A 66 6.85 -9.45 2.86
N VAL A 67 7.17 -8.54 3.79
CA VAL A 67 6.17 -7.99 4.72
C VAL A 67 5.20 -7.07 3.97
N ALA A 68 5.70 -6.23 3.07
CA ALA A 68 4.86 -5.38 2.22
C ALA A 68 3.91 -6.22 1.34
N ASP A 69 4.42 -7.32 0.77
CA ASP A 69 3.63 -8.27 0.01
C ASP A 69 2.55 -8.95 0.84
N ALA A 70 2.86 -9.31 2.08
CA ALA A 70 1.89 -9.92 2.98
C ALA A 70 0.73 -8.96 3.26
N ILE A 71 1.00 -7.66 3.47
CA ILE A 71 -0.05 -6.63 3.61
C ILE A 71 -0.90 -6.54 2.33
N ALA A 72 -0.27 -6.49 1.15
CA ALA A 72 -0.98 -6.47 -0.12
C ALA A 72 -1.82 -7.74 -0.36
N ALA A 73 -1.35 -8.89 0.14
CA ALA A 73 -2.05 -10.17 0.03
C ALA A 73 -3.34 -10.25 0.86
N GLU A 74 -3.49 -9.41 1.88
CA GLU A 74 -4.71 -9.31 2.71
C GLU A 74 -5.87 -8.61 2.00
N VAL A 75 -5.61 -7.93 0.88
CA VAL A 75 -6.66 -7.23 0.12
C VAL A 75 -7.61 -8.23 -0.52
N PRO A 76 -8.91 -8.24 -0.15
CA PRO A 76 -9.91 -9.09 -0.80
C PRO A 76 -10.13 -8.64 -2.25
N LEU A 77 -10.03 -9.57 -3.21
CA LEU A 77 -10.17 -9.29 -4.63
C LEU A 77 -11.45 -9.86 -5.25
N ASP A 78 -12.32 -10.45 -4.46
CA ASP A 78 -13.63 -10.98 -4.84
C ASP A 78 -14.75 -9.98 -4.55
N GLY A 79 -15.93 -10.21 -5.15
CA GLY A 79 -17.11 -9.38 -4.91
C GLY A 79 -16.95 -7.92 -5.34
N LEU A 80 -16.13 -7.65 -6.37
CA LEU A 80 -15.88 -6.30 -6.88
C LEU A 80 -17.06 -5.81 -7.75
N PRO A 81 -17.32 -4.49 -7.80
CA PRO A 81 -18.33 -3.90 -8.68
C PRO A 81 -18.09 -4.17 -10.18
N GLU A 82 -19.14 -4.22 -10.98
CA GLU A 82 -19.04 -4.33 -12.44
C GLU A 82 -18.54 -3.03 -13.08
N ASP A 83 -19.02 -1.87 -12.61
CA ASP A 83 -18.55 -0.57 -13.08
C ASP A 83 -17.07 -0.38 -12.75
N TRP A 84 -16.26 -0.09 -13.74
CA TRP A 84 -14.82 0.00 -13.60
C TRP A 84 -14.35 1.11 -12.64
N ARG A 85 -15.04 2.26 -12.62
CA ARG A 85 -14.70 3.35 -11.68
C ARG A 85 -15.03 2.98 -10.25
N ALA A 86 -16.16 2.32 -10.04
CA ALA A 86 -16.55 1.80 -8.75
C ALA A 86 -15.58 0.70 -8.30
N ARG A 87 -15.10 -0.14 -9.22
CA ARG A 87 -14.12 -1.20 -8.98
C ARG A 87 -12.76 -0.63 -8.55
N VAL A 88 -12.25 0.37 -9.28
CA VAL A 88 -11.00 1.08 -8.90
C VAL A 88 -11.13 1.71 -7.51
N ARG A 89 -12.27 2.37 -7.24
CA ARG A 89 -12.56 2.97 -5.93
C ARG A 89 -12.54 1.91 -4.83
N GLU A 90 -13.26 0.83 -5.02
CA GLU A 90 -13.35 -0.26 -4.04
C GLU A 90 -11.97 -0.89 -3.76
N LEU A 91 -11.19 -1.17 -4.81
CA LEU A 91 -9.83 -1.70 -4.67
C LEU A 91 -8.90 -0.75 -3.92
N ALA A 92 -9.00 0.57 -4.17
CA ALA A 92 -8.21 1.57 -3.46
C ALA A 92 -8.59 1.64 -1.97
N HIS A 93 -9.88 1.58 -1.64
CA HIS A 93 -10.35 1.53 -0.26
C HIS A 93 -9.90 0.26 0.46
N ARG A 94 -10.03 -0.90 -0.17
CA ARG A 94 -9.59 -2.18 0.41
C ARG A 94 -8.08 -2.18 0.68
N TYR A 95 -7.31 -1.63 -0.24
CA TYR A 95 -5.86 -1.54 -0.03
C TYR A 95 -5.51 -0.57 1.11
N ARG A 96 -6.15 0.61 1.15
CA ARG A 96 -6.00 1.54 2.26
C ARG A 96 -6.37 0.88 3.60
N HIS A 97 -7.45 0.10 3.62
CA HIS A 97 -7.88 -0.64 4.81
C HIS A 97 -6.82 -1.67 5.26
N ALA A 98 -6.25 -2.43 4.34
CA ALA A 98 -5.17 -3.37 4.64
C ALA A 98 -3.93 -2.65 5.22
N LEU A 99 -3.56 -1.48 4.67
CA LEU A 99 -2.46 -0.67 5.21
C LEU A 99 -2.74 -0.16 6.63
N LEU A 100 -3.98 0.29 6.90
CA LEU A 100 -4.40 0.80 8.21
C LEU A 100 -4.52 -0.31 9.26
N ALA A 101 -4.70 -1.57 8.86
CA ALA A 101 -4.76 -2.70 9.77
C ALA A 101 -3.41 -2.97 10.47
N HIS A 102 -2.30 -2.44 9.93
CA HIS A 102 -0.96 -2.60 10.47
C HIS A 102 -0.40 -1.25 10.91
N ARG A 103 0.19 -1.22 12.12
CA ARG A 103 0.93 -0.05 12.60
C ARG A 103 2.03 0.32 11.60
N ASP A 104 2.06 1.57 11.15
CA ASP A 104 3.01 2.07 10.14
C ASP A 104 3.01 1.28 8.82
N GLY A 105 1.89 0.59 8.49
CA GLY A 105 1.80 -0.26 7.31
C GLY A 105 2.09 0.48 6.02
N ALA A 106 1.58 1.71 5.85
CA ALA A 106 1.86 2.54 4.69
C ALA A 106 3.33 2.96 4.64
N ALA A 107 3.93 3.33 5.77
CA ALA A 107 5.35 3.71 5.84
C ALA A 107 6.27 2.52 5.49
N LEU A 108 5.93 1.31 5.93
CA LEU A 108 6.68 0.10 5.60
C LEU A 108 6.62 -0.22 4.11
N VAL A 109 5.44 -0.08 3.48
CA VAL A 109 5.24 -0.38 2.06
C VAL A 109 5.89 0.68 1.17
N THR A 110 5.89 1.96 1.61
CA THR A 110 6.48 3.06 0.85
C THR A 110 7.98 2.81 0.59
N GLY A 111 8.37 2.84 -0.69
CA GLY A 111 9.75 2.58 -1.10
C GLY A 111 10.09 1.09 -1.28
N THR A 112 9.16 0.17 -1.05
CA THR A 112 9.31 -1.22 -1.49
C THR A 112 8.74 -1.37 -2.90
N TYR A 113 9.48 -2.09 -3.76
CA TYR A 113 9.02 -2.45 -5.12
C TYR A 113 8.90 -3.96 -5.21
N ALA A 114 8.02 -4.51 -4.38
CA ALA A 114 7.86 -5.94 -4.29
C ALA A 114 7.19 -6.51 -5.54
N ALA A 115 7.93 -7.24 -6.36
CA ALA A 115 7.38 -8.04 -7.45
C ALA A 115 6.96 -9.42 -6.93
N GLU A 116 6.15 -9.43 -5.88
CA GLU A 116 5.75 -10.62 -5.14
C GLU A 116 4.28 -10.97 -5.42
N PRO A 117 3.85 -12.21 -5.16
CA PRO A 117 2.54 -12.70 -5.57
C PRO A 117 1.34 -11.89 -5.07
N GLY A 118 1.36 -11.40 -3.83
CA GLY A 118 0.28 -10.58 -3.25
C GLY A 118 0.18 -9.24 -3.94
N THR A 119 1.30 -8.54 -4.05
CA THR A 119 1.43 -7.24 -4.72
C THR A 119 1.05 -7.33 -6.20
N LEU A 120 1.53 -8.37 -6.90
CA LEU A 120 1.22 -8.57 -8.31
C LEU A 120 -0.26 -8.85 -8.54
N ARG A 121 -0.91 -9.65 -7.70
CA ARG A 121 -2.35 -9.93 -7.81
C ARG A 121 -3.19 -8.67 -7.62
N TYR A 122 -2.84 -7.84 -6.64
CA TYR A 122 -3.53 -6.58 -6.42
C TYR A 122 -3.34 -5.61 -7.60
N ALA A 123 -2.09 -5.45 -8.06
CA ALA A 123 -1.76 -4.57 -9.17
C ALA A 123 -2.46 -5.01 -10.47
N ASP A 124 -2.45 -6.31 -10.77
CA ASP A 124 -3.13 -6.88 -11.94
C ASP A 124 -4.63 -6.60 -11.91
N LYS A 125 -5.29 -6.81 -10.76
CA LYS A 125 -6.72 -6.55 -10.61
C LYS A 125 -7.08 -5.06 -10.73
N MET A 126 -6.24 -4.16 -10.25
CA MET A 126 -6.41 -2.72 -10.42
C MET A 126 -6.22 -2.29 -11.88
N LEU A 127 -5.19 -2.81 -12.55
CA LEU A 127 -4.94 -2.54 -13.96
C LEU A 127 -6.03 -3.12 -14.86
N GLU A 128 -6.54 -4.33 -14.57
CA GLU A 128 -7.71 -4.90 -15.24
C GLU A 128 -8.90 -3.94 -15.20
N ALA A 129 -9.21 -3.39 -14.02
CA ALA A 129 -10.32 -2.43 -13.89
C ALA A 129 -10.12 -1.16 -14.72
N LEU A 130 -8.89 -0.62 -14.77
CA LEU A 130 -8.56 0.58 -15.56
C LEU A 130 -8.61 0.32 -17.06
N LEU A 131 -8.12 -0.84 -17.52
CA LEU A 131 -8.16 -1.26 -18.91
C LEU A 131 -9.59 -1.57 -19.39
N ASP A 132 -10.41 -2.22 -18.55
CA ASP A 132 -11.85 -2.41 -18.81
C ASP A 132 -12.58 -1.07 -18.96
N GLY A 133 -12.08 -0.03 -18.33
CA GLY A 133 -12.55 1.35 -18.48
C GLY A 133 -12.21 1.97 -19.84
N GLY A 134 -11.50 1.26 -20.72
CA GLY A 134 -11.07 1.73 -22.04
C GLY A 134 -9.88 2.67 -22.02
N LEU A 135 -9.10 2.73 -20.92
CA LEU A 135 -7.88 3.51 -20.89
C LEU A 135 -6.82 2.86 -21.79
N SER A 136 -5.93 3.69 -22.37
CA SER A 136 -4.73 3.16 -23.00
C SER A 136 -3.83 2.46 -21.97
N GLU A 137 -2.98 1.52 -22.40
CA GLU A 137 -2.04 0.81 -21.52
C GLU A 137 -1.17 1.79 -20.71
N ARG A 138 -0.73 2.87 -21.36
CA ARG A 138 0.07 3.92 -20.71
C ARG A 138 -0.75 4.66 -19.64
N ASP A 139 -1.97 5.07 -19.96
CA ASP A 139 -2.80 5.85 -19.04
C ASP A 139 -3.28 4.98 -17.88
N ALA A 140 -3.59 3.71 -18.13
CA ALA A 140 -3.89 2.73 -17.09
C ALA A 140 -2.71 2.57 -16.11
N ALA A 141 -1.48 2.39 -16.62
CA ALA A 141 -0.30 2.27 -15.78
C ALA A 141 -0.04 3.55 -14.95
N TRP A 142 -0.24 4.72 -15.53
CA TRP A 142 -0.01 5.99 -14.82
C TRP A 142 -1.12 6.32 -13.83
N ALA A 143 -2.36 5.98 -14.16
CA ALA A 143 -3.49 6.07 -13.25
C ALA A 143 -3.30 5.14 -12.03
N PHE A 144 -2.85 3.90 -12.27
CA PHE A 144 -2.49 2.97 -11.19
C PHE A 144 -1.50 3.60 -10.20
N TRP A 145 -0.38 4.15 -10.71
CA TRP A 145 0.61 4.81 -9.85
C TRP A 145 0.04 6.02 -9.12
N THR A 146 -0.81 6.81 -9.78
CA THR A 146 -1.42 8.00 -9.17
C THR A 146 -2.35 7.61 -8.00
N VAL A 147 -3.19 6.60 -8.20
CA VAL A 147 -4.05 6.05 -7.13
C VAL A 147 -3.21 5.47 -6.00
N LEU A 148 -2.14 4.74 -6.33
CA LEU A 148 -1.26 4.14 -5.34
C LEU A 148 -0.56 5.21 -4.48
N TYR A 149 -0.03 6.27 -5.11
CA TYR A 149 0.62 7.36 -4.39
C TYR A 149 -0.34 8.12 -3.48
N LEU A 150 -1.56 8.40 -3.94
CA LEU A 150 -2.60 8.98 -3.10
C LEU A 150 -2.89 8.09 -1.88
N THR A 151 -3.06 6.79 -2.12
CA THR A 151 -3.41 5.82 -1.07
C THR A 151 -2.29 5.73 -0.03
N LEU A 152 -1.05 5.54 -0.47
CA LEU A 152 0.10 5.42 0.43
C LEU A 152 0.36 6.71 1.20
N GLY A 153 0.41 7.85 0.51
CA GLY A 153 0.74 9.14 1.13
C GLY A 153 -0.28 9.56 2.17
N LEU A 154 -1.57 9.49 1.84
CA LEU A 154 -2.62 9.89 2.76
C LEU A 154 -2.75 8.92 3.94
N THR A 155 -2.59 7.60 3.71
CA THR A 155 -2.61 6.61 4.79
C THR A 155 -1.42 6.78 5.73
N GLN A 156 -0.23 7.07 5.18
CA GLN A 156 0.97 7.32 5.99
C GLN A 156 0.79 8.58 6.86
N GLU A 157 0.21 9.65 6.31
CA GLU A 157 -0.09 10.87 7.07
C GLU A 157 -1.07 10.57 8.20
N GLN A 158 -2.14 9.84 7.93
CA GLN A 158 -3.11 9.41 8.95
C GLN A 158 -2.45 8.61 10.08
N GLN A 159 -1.58 7.65 9.74
CA GLN A 159 -0.88 6.82 10.73
C GLN A 159 0.11 7.65 11.56
N ALA A 160 0.74 8.67 10.97
CA ALA A 160 1.68 9.55 11.66
C ALA A 160 1.00 10.53 12.63
N LEU A 161 -0.26 10.92 12.37
CA LEU A 161 -1.00 11.86 13.23
C LEU A 161 -1.49 11.24 14.55
N GLY A 162 -1.50 9.91 14.68
CA GLY A 162 -2.01 9.21 15.87
C GLY A 162 -1.38 9.63 17.21
N ASP A 163 -0.18 10.25 17.18
CA ASP A 163 0.56 10.70 18.37
C ASP A 163 0.90 12.21 18.35
N ALA A 164 0.52 12.92 17.29
CA ALA A 164 0.85 14.35 17.16
C ALA A 164 -0.15 15.20 17.94
N GLY A 165 0.32 15.84 18.99
CA GLY A 165 -0.47 16.79 19.79
C GLY A 165 -1.03 17.94 18.95
N GLU A 166 -2.10 18.56 19.48
CA GLU A 166 -2.85 19.67 18.90
C GLU A 166 -1.97 20.89 18.57
N HIS A 167 -1.32 20.86 17.41
CA HIS A 167 -0.78 22.08 16.82
C HIS A 167 -1.85 22.65 15.90
N THR A 168 -2.62 23.56 16.42
CA THR A 168 -3.69 24.19 15.65
C THR A 168 -3.08 25.18 14.66
N LEU A 169 -3.33 24.95 13.37
CA LEU A 169 -2.98 25.87 12.28
C LEU A 169 -3.50 27.29 12.58
N SER A 170 -4.70 27.39 13.13
CA SER A 170 -5.35 28.62 13.57
C SER A 170 -4.47 29.43 14.54
N THR A 171 -3.79 28.80 15.50
CA THR A 171 -2.88 29.44 16.42
C THR A 171 -1.64 29.99 15.69
N ALA A 172 -1.08 29.25 14.75
CA ALA A 172 0.06 29.66 13.95
C ALA A 172 -0.30 30.84 13.01
N LEU A 173 -1.50 30.82 12.43
CA LEU A 173 -2.00 31.85 11.53
C LEU A 173 -2.26 33.18 12.23
N ALA A 174 -2.57 33.18 13.53
CA ALA A 174 -2.78 34.40 14.32
C ALA A 174 -1.51 35.26 14.43
N ALA A 175 -0.32 34.67 14.22
CA ALA A 175 0.97 35.34 14.32
C ALA A 175 1.52 35.89 13.00
N GLY A 176 0.87 35.63 11.85
CA GLY A 176 1.38 35.98 10.52
C GLY A 176 0.30 36.47 9.54
N ASP A 177 0.74 37.05 8.41
CA ASP A 177 -0.16 37.49 7.33
C ASP A 177 -0.29 36.41 6.26
N HIS A 178 -1.26 35.52 6.44
CA HIS A 178 -1.52 34.40 5.54
C HIS A 178 -3.01 34.37 5.10
N PRO A 179 -3.47 35.37 4.28
CA PRO A 179 -4.89 35.56 4.02
C PRO A 179 -5.56 34.38 3.32
N SER A 180 -4.86 33.67 2.43
CA SER A 180 -5.40 32.48 1.77
C SER A 180 -5.53 31.29 2.72
N LEU A 181 -4.55 31.06 3.59
CA LEU A 181 -4.63 30.01 4.61
C LEU A 181 -5.73 30.29 5.62
N SER A 182 -5.84 31.55 6.08
CA SER A 182 -6.89 31.96 7.04
C SER A 182 -8.30 31.71 6.51
N ARG A 183 -8.52 31.87 5.19
CA ARG A 183 -9.84 31.62 4.56
C ARG A 183 -10.24 30.15 4.58
N VAL A 184 -9.29 29.22 4.58
CA VAL A 184 -9.55 27.78 4.45
C VAL A 184 -9.11 26.99 5.68
N ALA A 185 -8.66 27.67 6.75
CA ALA A 185 -8.05 27.05 7.92
C ALA A 185 -8.91 25.93 8.52
N ALA A 186 -10.22 26.19 8.72
CA ALA A 186 -11.15 25.20 9.27
C ALA A 186 -11.23 23.90 8.42
N HIS A 187 -11.11 24.02 7.10
CA HIS A 187 -11.11 22.86 6.21
C HIS A 187 -9.76 22.15 6.16
N LEU A 188 -8.66 22.87 6.43
CA LEU A 188 -7.33 22.26 6.54
C LEU A 188 -7.13 21.53 7.87
N GLU A 189 -7.79 22.01 8.93
CA GLU A 189 -7.78 21.39 10.26
C GLU A 189 -8.76 20.21 10.38
N ASP A 190 -9.65 20.06 9.42
CA ASP A 190 -10.54 18.89 9.35
C ASP A 190 -9.71 17.64 9.04
N ILE A 191 -9.68 16.70 10.00
CA ILE A 191 -8.89 15.47 9.95
C ILE A 191 -9.71 14.25 9.47
N ASP A 192 -10.82 14.47 8.79
CA ASP A 192 -11.55 13.37 8.14
C ASP A 192 -10.74 12.83 6.95
N PHE A 193 -9.88 11.87 7.24
CA PHE A 193 -9.04 11.22 6.23
C PHE A 193 -9.83 10.39 5.23
N ASP A 194 -11.01 9.90 5.59
CA ASP A 194 -11.87 9.13 4.68
C ASP A 194 -12.48 10.07 3.65
N GLU A 195 -12.98 11.24 4.06
CA GLU A 195 -13.50 12.25 3.15
C GLU A 195 -12.39 12.81 2.25
N ARG A 196 -11.20 13.10 2.80
CA ARG A 196 -10.03 13.55 2.00
C ARG A 196 -9.61 12.52 0.96
N PHE A 197 -9.63 11.23 1.32
CA PHE A 197 -9.30 10.14 0.41
C PHE A 197 -10.32 10.04 -0.72
N ASP A 198 -11.61 10.04 -0.39
CA ASP A 198 -12.70 10.01 -1.36
C ASP A 198 -12.71 11.21 -2.30
N TYR A 199 -12.42 12.38 -1.78
CA TYR A 199 -12.26 13.59 -2.59
C TYR A 199 -11.13 13.45 -3.60
N GLY A 200 -9.93 13.08 -3.15
CA GLY A 200 -8.77 12.91 -4.02
C GLY A 200 -8.98 11.82 -5.08
N LEU A 201 -9.52 10.67 -4.68
CA LEU A 201 -9.83 9.57 -5.58
C LEU A 201 -10.90 9.96 -6.61
N SER A 202 -11.90 10.74 -6.21
CA SER A 202 -12.93 11.27 -7.11
C SER A 202 -12.37 12.25 -8.13
N LEU A 203 -11.37 13.07 -7.78
CA LEU A 203 -10.67 13.94 -8.74
C LEU A 203 -9.94 13.12 -9.79
N ILE A 204 -9.19 12.09 -9.36
CA ILE A 204 -8.48 11.19 -10.26
C ILE A 204 -9.46 10.50 -11.21
N LEU A 205 -10.47 9.81 -10.68
CA LEU A 205 -11.41 9.03 -11.48
C LEU A 205 -12.24 9.87 -12.47
N ARG A 206 -12.56 11.11 -12.13
CA ARG A 206 -13.28 12.03 -13.06
C ARG A 206 -12.41 12.48 -14.22
N SER A 207 -11.09 12.57 -14.04
CA SER A 207 -10.16 12.99 -15.09
C SER A 207 -9.80 11.87 -16.06
N LEU A 208 -10.05 10.61 -15.70
CA LEU A 208 -9.77 9.47 -16.58
C LEU A 208 -10.82 9.35 -17.67
N THR A 209 -10.38 9.47 -18.91
CA THR A 209 -11.22 9.32 -20.11
C THR A 209 -10.78 8.09 -20.90
N PRO A 210 -11.73 7.28 -21.43
CA PRO A 210 -11.38 6.21 -22.36
C PRO A 210 -10.56 6.74 -23.54
N ALA A 211 -9.63 5.94 -24.03
CA ALA A 211 -8.92 6.26 -25.25
C ALA A 211 -9.91 6.39 -26.41
N GLU A 212 -9.76 7.43 -27.23
CA GLU A 212 -10.54 7.50 -28.47
C GLU A 212 -10.24 6.24 -29.31
N PRO A 213 -11.27 5.56 -29.87
CA PRO A 213 -11.02 4.46 -30.80
C PRO A 213 -10.14 5.00 -31.92
N ASP A 214 -9.06 4.28 -32.22
CA ASP A 214 -8.04 4.67 -33.22
C ASP A 214 -8.73 5.03 -34.53
N GLY A 215 -9.00 6.34 -34.69
CA GLY A 215 -9.66 6.88 -35.86
C GLY A 215 -8.74 6.66 -37.02
N THR A 216 -9.13 5.79 -37.92
CA THR A 216 -8.57 5.49 -39.23
C THR A 216 -7.73 6.66 -39.76
N ARG A 217 -6.43 6.55 -39.64
CA ARG A 217 -5.49 7.47 -40.28
C ARG A 217 -5.86 7.46 -41.77
N PRO A 218 -6.34 8.55 -42.36
CA PRO A 218 -6.67 8.54 -43.77
C PRO A 218 -5.39 8.18 -44.53
N ALA A 219 -5.45 7.15 -45.35
CA ALA A 219 -4.39 6.74 -46.22
C ALA A 219 -3.96 8.00 -47.01
N ALA A 220 -2.71 8.45 -46.80
CA ALA A 220 -2.12 9.49 -47.56
C ALA A 220 -2.22 9.08 -49.04
N GLY A 221 -3.06 9.82 -49.79
CA GLY A 221 -3.33 9.57 -51.18
C GLY A 221 -2.04 9.50 -51.98
N ALA A 222 -1.94 8.45 -52.74
CA ALA A 222 -1.02 8.37 -53.87
C ALA A 222 -1.48 9.43 -54.89
N GLU A 223 -0.77 10.54 -54.96
CA GLU A 223 -0.79 11.34 -56.17
C GLU A 223 0.32 10.85 -57.11
N VAL A 224 -0.18 10.14 -58.10
CA VAL A 224 0.56 9.86 -59.36
C VAL A 224 0.31 11.04 -60.27
N SER A 225 1.34 11.72 -60.71
CA SER A 225 1.58 12.19 -62.06
C SER A 225 2.88 12.96 -62.13
#